data_4d5e32f9e7bfc171b1a425749a122e03
#
_entry.id   4d5e32f9e7bfc171b1a425749a122e03
#
_cell.length_a   1.000
_cell.length_b   1.000
_cell.length_c   1.000
_cell.angle_alpha   90.00
_cell.angle_beta   90.00
_cell.angle_gamma   90.00
#
_symmetry.space_group_name_H-M   'P 1'
#
loop_
_entity.id
_entity.type
_entity.pdbx_description
1 polymer ?
#
loop_
_entity_poly.entity_id
_entity_poly.type
_entity_poly.pdbx_seq_one_letter_code
_entity_poly.pdbx_strand_id
1 'polypeptide(L)'
;MFITVEEMQTVIYEHVMDDISANDDATVQQCIEAAVSEMKSYLASRYDVASIFAATGTDRDPLILEDTKVIAVWNLIRLSNNELIYDQWRERYDRVIDFLKQVVEGSITPTLPIATDEQGNPIIKSRFGSNPKFQHNY
;
A
#
# COMPACT_ATOMS: atom_id res chain seq x y z
N MET A 1 2.70 9.62 -12.00
CA MET A 1 2.92 9.57 -10.54
C MET A 1 1.60 9.18 -9.87
N PHE A 2 1.60 8.18 -9.02
CA PHE A 2 0.37 7.68 -8.38
C PHE A 2 -0.19 8.63 -7.32
N ILE A 3 0.68 9.27 -6.53
CA ILE A 3 0.32 10.29 -5.52
C ILE A 3 1.24 11.49 -5.69
N THR A 4 0.68 12.70 -5.61
CA THR A 4 1.46 13.93 -5.56
C THR A 4 1.70 14.39 -4.14
N VAL A 5 2.67 15.27 -3.92
CA VAL A 5 2.96 15.83 -2.60
C VAL A 5 1.75 16.59 -2.07
N GLU A 6 1.06 17.36 -2.92
CA GLU A 6 -0.14 18.12 -2.54
C GLU A 6 -1.29 17.21 -2.07
N GLU A 7 -1.43 16.03 -2.67
CA GLU A 7 -2.47 15.08 -2.28
C GLU A 7 -2.26 14.48 -0.89
N MET A 8 -1.04 14.56 -0.35
CA MET A 8 -0.77 14.13 1.03
C MET A 8 -1.53 14.98 2.05
N GLN A 9 -1.89 16.20 1.72
CA GLN A 9 -2.66 17.10 2.59
C GLN A 9 -4.08 16.60 2.88
N THR A 10 -4.57 15.62 2.15
CA THR A 10 -5.89 14.99 2.40
C THR A 10 -5.88 14.07 3.63
N VAL A 11 -4.72 13.61 4.07
CA VAL A 11 -4.57 12.71 5.23
C VAL A 11 -3.85 13.37 6.39
N ILE A 12 -3.06 14.42 6.13
CA ILE A 12 -2.34 15.17 7.15
C ILE A 12 -2.31 16.64 6.75
N TYR A 13 -2.51 17.53 7.74
CA TYR A 13 -2.50 18.97 7.48
C TYR A 13 -1.14 19.44 6.96
N GLU A 14 -1.16 20.39 6.03
CA GLU A 14 0.04 20.95 5.39
C GLU A 14 1.11 21.36 6.39
N HIS A 15 0.74 22.14 7.41
CA HIS A 15 1.70 22.59 8.41
C HIS A 15 2.35 21.46 9.22
N VAL A 16 1.62 20.37 9.46
CA VAL A 16 2.19 19.18 10.12
C VAL A 16 3.15 18.45 9.19
N MET A 17 2.78 18.34 7.91
CA MET A 17 3.65 17.74 6.90
C MET A 17 4.94 18.56 6.72
N ASP A 18 4.84 19.87 6.68
CA ASP A 18 5.99 20.76 6.58
C ASP A 18 6.92 20.62 7.78
N ASP A 19 6.36 20.50 8.99
CA ASP A 19 7.14 20.27 10.22
C ASP A 19 7.90 18.95 10.18
N ILE A 20 7.26 17.85 9.74
CA ILE A 20 7.90 16.53 9.72
C ILE A 20 8.84 16.33 8.54
N SER A 21 8.63 17.04 7.44
CA SER A 21 9.48 16.97 6.24
C SER A 21 10.58 18.03 6.19
N ALA A 22 10.58 18.97 7.15
CA ALA A 22 11.44 20.16 7.13
C ALA A 22 11.32 20.97 5.82
N ASN A 23 10.12 21.06 5.26
CA ASN A 23 9.80 21.72 3.98
C ASN A 23 10.55 21.14 2.78
N ASP A 24 10.92 19.86 2.82
CA ASP A 24 11.64 19.19 1.74
C ASP A 24 10.71 18.26 0.94
N ASP A 25 10.20 18.77 -0.17
CA ASP A 25 9.33 17.99 -1.08
C ASP A 25 10.03 16.75 -1.66
N ALA A 26 11.35 16.79 -1.83
CA ALA A 26 12.10 15.63 -2.32
C ALA A 26 12.05 14.48 -1.30
N THR A 27 12.14 14.78 -0.01
CA THR A 27 11.98 13.80 1.05
C THR A 27 10.56 13.22 1.08
N VAL A 28 9.55 14.07 0.93
CA VAL A 28 8.15 13.62 0.84
C VAL A 28 7.97 12.69 -0.36
N GLN A 29 8.52 13.06 -1.52
CA GLN A 29 8.44 12.25 -2.73
C GLN A 29 9.09 10.86 -2.56
N GLN A 30 10.25 10.80 -1.92
CA GLN A 30 10.92 9.52 -1.63
C GLN A 30 10.07 8.63 -0.70
N CYS A 31 9.40 9.22 0.28
CA CYS A 31 8.50 8.48 1.17
C CYS A 31 7.27 7.95 0.43
N ILE A 32 6.74 8.70 -0.53
CA ILE A 32 5.65 8.25 -1.40
C ILE A 32 6.10 7.08 -2.27
N GLU A 33 7.25 7.18 -2.91
CA GLU A 33 7.79 6.11 -3.76
C GLU A 33 8.07 4.82 -2.97
N ALA A 34 8.60 4.95 -1.76
CA ALA A 34 8.78 3.82 -0.86
C ALA A 34 7.43 3.18 -0.47
N ALA A 35 6.41 3.98 -0.21
CA ALA A 35 5.06 3.49 0.10
C ALA A 35 4.45 2.73 -1.09
N VAL A 36 4.56 3.27 -2.30
CA VAL A 36 4.12 2.58 -3.53
C VAL A 36 4.83 1.25 -3.71
N SER A 37 6.14 1.21 -3.47
CA SER A 37 6.93 -0.03 -3.57
C SER A 37 6.50 -1.06 -2.53
N GLU A 38 6.23 -0.64 -1.31
CA GLU A 38 5.73 -1.52 -0.25
C GLU A 38 4.36 -2.11 -0.62
N MET A 39 3.43 -1.28 -1.06
CA MET A 39 2.11 -1.72 -1.53
C MET A 39 2.23 -2.74 -2.67
N LYS A 40 3.07 -2.46 -3.66
CA LYS A 40 3.31 -3.39 -4.78
C LYS A 40 3.83 -4.75 -4.29
N SER A 41 4.68 -4.76 -3.30
CA SER A 41 5.25 -6.01 -2.77
C SER A 41 4.20 -6.95 -2.18
N TYR A 42 3.16 -6.40 -1.54
CA TYR A 42 2.04 -7.19 -1.03
C TYR A 42 1.08 -7.63 -2.13
N LEU A 43 0.79 -6.77 -3.10
CA LEU A 43 -0.25 -7.00 -4.09
C LEU A 43 0.23 -7.82 -5.30
N ALA A 44 1.52 -7.85 -5.58
CA ALA A 44 2.08 -8.45 -6.80
C ALA A 44 1.85 -9.94 -6.95
N SER A 45 1.54 -10.65 -5.85
CA SER A 45 1.28 -12.09 -5.92
C SER A 45 -0.01 -12.45 -6.66
N ARG A 46 -0.95 -11.53 -6.75
CA ARG A 46 -2.28 -11.80 -7.28
C ARG A 46 -2.80 -10.74 -8.24
N TYR A 47 -2.35 -9.49 -8.08
CA TYR A 47 -2.90 -8.32 -8.77
C TYR A 47 -1.90 -7.74 -9.77
N ASP A 48 -2.44 -7.08 -10.80
CA ASP A 48 -1.66 -6.34 -11.79
C ASP A 48 -1.24 -4.98 -11.21
N VAL A 49 -0.14 -4.99 -10.45
CA VAL A 49 0.37 -3.78 -9.79
C VAL A 49 0.81 -2.70 -10.77
N ALA A 50 1.22 -3.07 -11.98
CA ALA A 50 1.58 -2.10 -13.01
C ALA A 50 0.36 -1.26 -13.40
N SER A 51 -0.77 -1.90 -13.67
CA SER A 51 -2.03 -1.20 -13.98
C SER A 51 -2.56 -0.40 -12.80
N ILE A 52 -2.54 -0.96 -11.60
CA ILE A 52 -3.04 -0.28 -10.38
C ILE A 52 -2.31 1.04 -10.14
N PHE A 53 -0.98 1.03 -10.18
CA PHE A 53 -0.16 2.18 -9.83
C PHE A 53 0.19 3.10 -11.02
N ALA A 54 -0.17 2.71 -12.24
CA ALA A 54 -0.16 3.60 -13.41
C ALA A 54 -1.41 4.48 -13.52
N ALA A 55 -2.50 4.12 -12.83
CA ALA A 55 -3.73 4.89 -12.82
C ALA A 55 -3.52 6.29 -12.22
N THR A 56 -4.26 7.26 -12.73
CA THR A 56 -4.21 8.66 -12.30
C THR A 56 -5.60 9.22 -12.08
N GLY A 57 -5.69 10.31 -11.32
CA GLY A 57 -6.96 10.99 -11.08
C GLY A 57 -8.01 10.05 -10.47
N THR A 58 -9.21 10.07 -11.03
CA THR A 58 -10.35 9.28 -10.55
C THR A 58 -10.30 7.79 -10.94
N ASP A 59 -9.36 7.40 -11.78
CA ASP A 59 -9.19 6.00 -12.18
C ASP A 59 -8.45 5.17 -11.13
N ARG A 60 -7.87 5.82 -10.14
CA ARG A 60 -7.19 5.15 -9.01
C ARG A 60 -8.22 4.52 -8.08
N ASP A 61 -7.91 3.32 -7.58
CA ASP A 61 -8.72 2.72 -6.53
C ASP A 61 -8.62 3.56 -5.24
N PRO A 62 -9.75 4.03 -4.67
CA PRO A 62 -9.74 4.92 -3.51
C PRO A 62 -9.10 4.31 -2.26
N LEU A 63 -9.32 3.02 -2.00
CA LEU A 63 -8.76 2.34 -0.83
C LEU A 63 -7.23 2.21 -0.94
N ILE A 64 -6.76 1.76 -2.10
CA ILE A 64 -5.32 1.65 -2.36
C ILE A 64 -4.65 3.02 -2.30
N LEU A 65 -5.31 4.06 -2.81
CA LEU A 65 -4.80 5.44 -2.74
C LEU A 65 -4.63 5.91 -1.29
N GLU A 66 -5.67 5.76 -0.46
CA GLU A 66 -5.63 6.19 0.94
C GLU A 66 -4.64 5.35 1.77
N ASP A 67 -4.61 4.04 1.58
CA ASP A 67 -3.66 3.17 2.28
C ASP A 67 -2.21 3.51 1.92
N THR A 68 -1.93 3.81 0.65
CA THR A 68 -0.60 4.24 0.21
C THR A 68 -0.19 5.57 0.85
N LYS A 69 -1.12 6.52 0.98
CA LYS A 69 -0.86 7.79 1.68
C LYS A 69 -0.54 7.58 3.16
N VAL A 70 -1.26 6.68 3.84
CA VAL A 70 -0.97 6.34 5.25
C VAL A 70 0.45 5.80 5.40
N ILE A 71 0.89 4.89 4.54
CA ILE A 71 2.26 4.37 4.57
C ILE A 71 3.28 5.48 4.31
N ALA A 72 3.01 6.37 3.35
CA ALA A 72 3.91 7.48 3.02
C ALA A 72 4.07 8.44 4.21
N VAL A 73 2.98 8.80 4.90
CA VAL A 73 3.03 9.63 6.11
C VAL A 73 3.80 8.91 7.22
N TRP A 74 3.58 7.62 7.43
CA TRP A 74 4.31 6.83 8.39
C TRP A 74 5.83 6.85 8.10
N ASN A 75 6.22 6.71 6.83
CA ASN A 75 7.61 6.82 6.42
C ASN A 75 8.23 8.18 6.78
N LEU A 76 7.48 9.27 6.57
CA LEU A 76 7.90 10.62 6.97
C LEU A 76 8.08 10.75 8.48
N ILE A 77 7.12 10.27 9.25
CA ILE A 77 7.14 10.36 10.72
C ILE A 77 8.34 9.62 11.31
N ARG A 78 8.70 8.48 10.72
CA ARG A 78 9.89 7.73 11.14
C ARG A 78 11.21 8.48 10.94
N LEU A 79 11.24 9.41 9.98
CA LEU A 79 12.41 10.26 9.74
C LEU A 79 12.44 11.48 10.69
N SER A 80 11.29 11.87 11.21
CA SER A 80 11.16 12.96 12.17
C SER A 80 11.06 12.42 13.59
N ASN A 81 11.50 13.19 14.56
CA ASN A 81 11.38 12.84 15.99
C ASN A 81 10.07 13.37 16.60
N ASN A 82 8.99 13.42 15.85
CA ASN A 82 7.72 13.93 16.32
C ASN A 82 6.95 12.87 17.12
N GLU A 83 7.16 12.83 18.42
CA GLU A 83 6.55 11.85 19.33
C GLU A 83 5.03 12.04 19.47
N LEU A 84 4.51 13.25 19.25
CA LEU A 84 3.09 13.58 19.49
C LEU A 84 2.14 12.82 18.57
N ILE A 85 2.55 12.55 17.34
CA ILE A 85 1.72 11.89 16.33
C ILE A 85 2.20 10.47 16.00
N TYR A 86 3.31 10.03 16.58
CA TYR A 86 3.93 8.74 16.27
C TYR A 86 3.00 7.57 16.52
N ASP A 87 2.43 7.45 17.71
CA ASP A 87 1.60 6.30 18.09
C ASP A 87 0.32 6.22 17.25
N GLN A 88 -0.30 7.36 16.97
CA GLN A 88 -1.50 7.43 16.14
C GLN A 88 -1.25 6.94 14.71
N TRP A 89 -0.15 7.35 14.09
CA TRP A 89 0.19 6.96 12.73
C TRP A 89 0.73 5.55 12.66
N ARG A 90 1.42 5.08 13.68
CA ARG A 90 1.80 3.68 13.83
C ARG A 90 0.57 2.78 13.82
N GLU A 91 -0.47 3.12 14.58
CA GLU A 91 -1.73 2.36 14.61
C GLU A 91 -2.38 2.32 13.23
N ARG A 92 -2.43 3.45 12.52
CA ARG A 92 -2.96 3.50 11.15
C ARG A 92 -2.13 2.65 10.18
N TYR A 93 -0.83 2.74 10.26
CA TYR A 93 0.07 1.91 9.46
C TYR A 93 -0.14 0.42 9.75
N ASP A 94 -0.20 0.02 11.00
CA ASP A 94 -0.43 -1.37 11.38
C ASP A 94 -1.76 -1.91 10.82
N ARG A 95 -2.82 -1.11 10.80
CA ARG A 95 -4.10 -1.48 10.19
C ARG A 95 -3.98 -1.71 8.68
N VAL A 96 -3.24 -0.86 7.98
CA VAL A 96 -3.00 -1.04 6.54
C VAL A 96 -2.22 -2.33 6.29
N ILE A 97 -1.19 -2.59 7.06
CA ILE A 97 -0.39 -3.82 6.92
C ILE A 97 -1.21 -5.06 7.23
N ASP A 98 -2.06 -5.03 8.25
CA ASP A 98 -2.97 -6.14 8.56
C ASP A 98 -3.95 -6.41 7.42
N PHE A 99 -4.50 -5.36 6.82
CA PHE A 99 -5.33 -5.48 5.62
C PHE A 99 -4.57 -6.12 4.47
N LEU A 100 -3.35 -5.67 4.18
CA LEU A 100 -2.53 -6.22 3.10
C LEU A 100 -2.16 -7.68 3.33
N LYS A 101 -1.86 -8.06 4.57
CA LYS A 101 -1.60 -9.47 4.92
C LYS A 101 -2.83 -10.33 4.67
N GLN A 102 -4.03 -9.87 5.02
CA GLN A 102 -5.28 -10.56 4.76
C GLN A 102 -5.58 -10.69 3.26
N VAL A 103 -5.19 -9.69 2.47
CA VAL A 103 -5.26 -9.77 1.00
C VAL A 103 -4.32 -10.84 0.46
N VAL A 104 -3.08 -10.90 0.96
CA VAL A 104 -2.11 -11.94 0.58
C VAL A 104 -2.61 -13.33 0.95
N GLU A 105 -3.18 -13.49 2.13
CA GLU A 105 -3.75 -14.77 2.61
C GLU A 105 -5.02 -15.17 1.85
N GLY A 106 -5.68 -14.23 1.20
CA GLY A 106 -6.95 -14.45 0.51
C GLY A 106 -8.20 -14.34 1.37
N SER A 107 -8.07 -13.87 2.62
CA SER A 107 -9.21 -13.60 3.50
C SER A 107 -10.03 -12.39 3.04
N ILE A 108 -9.37 -11.43 2.43
CA ILE A 108 -9.97 -10.26 1.80
C ILE A 108 -9.59 -10.25 0.32
N THR A 109 -10.57 -10.03 -0.54
CA THR A 109 -10.38 -9.97 -1.99
C THR A 109 -10.87 -8.61 -2.49
N PRO A 110 -10.01 -7.59 -2.58
CA PRO A 110 -10.41 -6.31 -3.14
C PRO A 110 -10.70 -6.42 -4.64
N THR A 111 -11.56 -5.53 -5.13
CA THR A 111 -11.90 -5.46 -6.56
C THR A 111 -10.81 -4.69 -7.31
N LEU A 112 -9.73 -5.36 -7.64
CA LEU A 112 -8.57 -4.81 -8.34
C LEU A 112 -8.26 -5.62 -9.60
N PRO A 113 -7.57 -5.03 -10.60
CA PRO A 113 -7.09 -5.78 -11.75
C PRO A 113 -6.23 -6.96 -11.34
N ILE A 114 -6.57 -8.15 -11.83
CA ILE A 114 -5.85 -9.40 -11.53
C ILE A 114 -4.71 -9.55 -12.52
N ALA A 115 -3.56 -10.02 -12.04
CA ALA A 115 -2.43 -10.35 -12.89
C ALA A 115 -2.79 -11.51 -13.82
N THR A 116 -2.55 -11.34 -15.12
CA THR A 116 -2.85 -12.33 -16.15
C THR A 116 -1.60 -12.70 -16.94
N ASP A 117 -1.58 -13.94 -17.47
CA ASP A 117 -0.56 -14.39 -18.40
C ASP A 117 -0.81 -13.84 -19.83
N GLU A 118 0.05 -14.20 -20.79
CA GLU A 118 -0.10 -13.79 -22.18
C GLU A 118 -1.39 -14.26 -22.84
N GLN A 119 -2.03 -15.29 -22.31
CA GLN A 119 -3.31 -15.83 -22.79
C GLN A 119 -4.51 -15.25 -22.07
N GLY A 120 -4.31 -14.29 -21.14
CA GLY A 120 -5.37 -13.66 -20.37
C GLY A 120 -5.87 -14.47 -19.18
N ASN A 121 -5.19 -15.56 -18.80
CA ASN A 121 -5.54 -16.35 -17.63
C ASN A 121 -4.94 -15.75 -16.34
N PRO A 122 -5.65 -15.81 -15.19
CA PRO A 122 -5.10 -15.34 -13.93
C PRO A 122 -3.79 -16.05 -13.58
N ILE A 123 -2.77 -15.27 -13.23
CA ILE A 123 -1.52 -15.81 -12.69
C ILE A 123 -1.70 -15.99 -11.19
N ILE A 124 -1.73 -17.24 -10.74
CA ILE A 124 -1.74 -17.56 -9.31
C ILE A 124 -0.30 -17.90 -8.94
N LYS A 125 0.40 -16.93 -8.37
CA LYS A 125 1.70 -17.20 -7.78
C LYS A 125 1.51 -18.03 -6.51
N SER A 126 2.42 -18.97 -6.26
CA SER A 126 2.33 -19.93 -5.17
C SER A 126 1.95 -19.28 -3.84
N ARG A 127 0.97 -19.86 -3.19
CA ARG A 127 0.54 -19.45 -1.86
C ARG A 127 1.29 -20.21 -0.81
N PHE A 128 1.78 -19.51 0.19
CA PHE A 128 2.23 -20.15 1.42
C PHE A 128 1.01 -20.77 2.12
N GLY A 129 1.11 -22.06 2.49
CA GLY A 129 0.20 -22.69 3.41
C GLY A 129 -1.00 -23.41 2.81
N SER A 130 -1.16 -23.54 1.52
CA SER A 130 -2.06 -24.54 0.97
C SER A 130 -1.36 -25.87 0.85
N ASN A 131 -1.15 -26.54 1.97
CA ASN A 131 -0.93 -27.97 1.93
C ASN A 131 -2.14 -28.61 1.23
N PRO A 132 -1.91 -29.46 0.20
CA PRO A 132 -2.99 -30.24 -0.32
C PRO A 132 -3.61 -30.99 0.87
N LYS A 133 -4.92 -30.88 1.00
CA LYS A 133 -5.65 -31.63 2.02
C LYS A 133 -5.27 -33.10 1.84
N PHE A 134 -4.65 -33.68 2.83
CA PHE A 134 -4.51 -35.11 2.90
C PHE A 134 -5.91 -35.72 2.83
N GLN A 135 -6.25 -36.31 1.70
CA GLN A 135 -7.37 -37.20 1.67
C GLN A 135 -6.93 -38.48 2.37
N HIS A 136 -7.39 -38.66 3.59
CA HIS A 136 -7.29 -39.92 4.25
C HIS A 136 -8.25 -40.87 3.53
N ASN A 137 -7.74 -41.67 2.64
CA ASN A 137 -8.49 -42.85 2.16
C ASN A 137 -8.39 -43.93 3.24
N TYR A 138 -9.40 -43.96 4.04
CA TYR A 138 -9.64 -45.12 4.92
C TYR A 138 -10.61 -46.09 4.25
#